data_827c1ba0d42ac06e73b494ed7ca4b17f
#
_entry.id   827c1ba0d42ac06e73b494ed7ca4b17f
#
_cell.length_a   1.000
_cell.length_b   1.000
_cell.length_c   1.000
_cell.angle_alpha   90.00
_cell.angle_beta   90.00
_cell.angle_gamma   90.00
#
_symmetry.space_group_name_H-M   'P 1'
#
loop_
_entity.id
_entity.type
_entity.pdbx_description
1 polymer ?
#
loop_
_entity_poly.entity_id
_entity_poly.type
_entity_poly.pdbx_seq_one_letter_code
_entity_poly.pdbx_strand_id
1 'polypeptide(L)'
;MKILILGSDGYLGWPTAMHFSNLGHDVFAVDNLSKRKIESEYGIEPINSVKFFQDRIKIWNKNQNNQISYLITDLLNYKTLCQILSDFRPETIIHYAEQPSAPYSMADREKAVFTQHNNVIGNLNLLFAIKKY
;
A
#
# COMPACT_ATOMS: atom_id res chain seq x y z
N MET A 1 3.95 9.02 16.67
CA MET A 1 4.73 9.09 15.42
C MET A 1 3.76 9.13 14.24
N LYS A 2 4.18 9.77 13.14
CA LYS A 2 3.50 9.68 11.84
C LYS A 2 4.10 8.55 11.02
N ILE A 3 3.30 7.56 10.69
CA ILE A 3 3.73 6.34 10.00
C ILE A 3 3.02 6.21 8.66
N LEU A 4 3.78 6.22 7.58
CA LEU A 4 3.28 5.95 6.23
C LEU A 4 3.45 4.46 5.93
N ILE A 5 2.37 3.78 5.53
CA ILE A 5 2.40 2.37 5.18
C ILE A 5 2.01 2.21 3.72
N LEU A 6 2.90 1.69 2.90
CA LEU A 6 2.73 1.43 1.48
C LEU A 6 2.43 -0.06 1.28
N GLY A 7 1.41 -0.40 0.48
CA GLY A 7 0.90 -1.76 0.33
C GLY A 7 -0.08 -2.15 1.45
N SER A 8 -0.89 -1.20 1.90
CA SER A 8 -1.72 -1.32 3.10
C SER A 8 -2.96 -2.20 2.94
N ASP A 9 -3.40 -2.50 1.71
CA ASP A 9 -4.51 -3.44 1.48
C ASP A 9 -4.05 -4.90 1.57
N GLY A 10 -2.75 -5.14 1.52
CA GLY A 10 -2.15 -6.46 1.51
C GLY A 10 -2.18 -7.19 2.85
N TYR A 11 -1.71 -8.46 2.80
CA TYR A 11 -1.69 -9.38 3.94
C TYR A 11 -0.86 -8.88 5.13
N LEU A 12 0.27 -8.23 4.86
CA LEU A 12 1.11 -7.62 5.90
C LEU A 12 0.69 -6.18 6.21
N GLY A 13 0.34 -5.41 5.19
CA GLY A 13 0.10 -3.97 5.32
C GLY A 13 -1.09 -3.63 6.20
N TRP A 14 -2.23 -4.32 6.03
CA TRP A 14 -3.43 -4.04 6.82
C TRP A 14 -3.25 -4.35 8.31
N PRO A 15 -2.78 -5.54 8.74
CA PRO A 15 -2.50 -5.79 10.15
C PRO A 15 -1.49 -4.81 10.76
N THR A 16 -0.48 -4.40 9.99
CA THR A 16 0.50 -3.40 10.43
C THR A 16 -0.16 -2.03 10.65
N ALA A 17 -1.04 -1.60 9.74
CA ALA A 17 -1.78 -0.35 9.89
C ALA A 17 -2.67 -0.36 11.14
N MET A 18 -3.42 -1.44 11.36
CA MET A 18 -4.24 -1.61 12.56
C MET A 18 -3.39 -1.60 13.84
N HIS A 19 -2.25 -2.30 13.83
CA HIS A 19 -1.37 -2.39 14.99
C HIS A 19 -0.86 -1.01 15.42
N PHE A 20 -0.29 -0.24 14.51
CA PHE A 20 0.24 1.09 14.85
C PHE A 20 -0.86 2.10 15.18
N SER A 21 -2.00 2.06 14.49
CA SER A 21 -3.16 2.89 14.85
C SER A 21 -3.64 2.57 16.27
N ASN A 22 -3.72 1.29 16.65
CA ASN A 22 -4.12 0.88 18.00
C ASN A 22 -3.13 1.34 19.09
N LEU A 23 -1.84 1.47 18.74
CA LEU A 23 -0.81 2.02 19.63
C LEU A 23 -0.84 3.57 19.73
N GLY A 24 -1.77 4.22 19.05
CA GLY A 24 -1.92 5.68 19.09
C GLY A 24 -1.04 6.45 18.13
N HIS A 25 -0.47 5.78 17.11
CA HIS A 25 0.27 6.45 16.06
C HIS A 25 -0.67 7.03 14.99
N ASP A 26 -0.24 8.12 14.37
CA ASP A 26 -0.92 8.71 13.22
C ASP A 26 -0.52 7.91 11.96
N VAL A 27 -1.45 7.14 11.42
CA VAL A 27 -1.20 6.19 10.33
C VAL A 27 -1.81 6.69 9.03
N PHE A 28 -0.99 6.77 7.98
CA PHE A 28 -1.43 7.02 6.62
C PHE A 28 -1.19 5.76 5.76
N ALA A 29 -2.28 5.17 5.27
CA ALA A 29 -2.29 3.90 4.54
C ALA A 29 -2.41 4.16 3.03
N VAL A 30 -1.50 3.61 2.23
CA VAL A 30 -1.48 3.75 0.77
C VAL A 30 -1.44 2.41 0.09
N ASP A 31 -2.26 2.24 -0.96
CA ASP A 31 -2.29 1.04 -1.79
C ASP A 31 -2.80 1.39 -3.20
N ASN A 32 -2.37 0.64 -4.23
CA ASN A 32 -2.87 0.76 -5.59
C ASN A 32 -3.93 -0.29 -5.96
N LEU A 33 -4.21 -1.22 -5.04
CA LEU A 33 -5.15 -2.33 -5.17
C LEU A 33 -4.83 -3.31 -6.31
N SER A 34 -3.59 -3.30 -6.82
CA SER A 34 -3.17 -4.16 -7.95
C SER A 34 -3.32 -5.65 -7.63
N LYS A 35 -3.08 -6.06 -6.37
CA LYS A 35 -3.27 -7.45 -5.95
C LYS A 35 -4.71 -7.92 -6.17
N ARG A 36 -5.70 -7.13 -5.77
CA ARG A 36 -7.12 -7.46 -5.98
C ARG A 36 -7.50 -7.58 -7.45
N LYS A 37 -6.94 -6.67 -8.27
CA LYS A 37 -7.14 -6.70 -9.71
C LYS A 37 -6.59 -7.99 -10.31
N ILE A 38 -5.35 -8.34 -9.96
CA ILE A 38 -4.69 -9.58 -10.42
C ILE A 38 -5.48 -10.82 -9.96
N GLU A 39 -5.89 -10.88 -8.70
CA GLU A 39 -6.70 -11.99 -8.18
C GLU A 39 -8.01 -12.15 -8.96
N SER A 40 -8.71 -11.04 -9.22
CA SER A 40 -9.93 -11.05 -10.02
C SER A 40 -9.71 -11.50 -11.46
N GLU A 41 -8.63 -11.07 -12.11
CA GLU A 41 -8.26 -11.50 -13.48
C GLU A 41 -8.00 -13.00 -13.57
N TYR A 42 -7.50 -13.62 -12.51
CA TYR A 42 -7.24 -15.05 -12.42
C TYR A 42 -8.40 -15.86 -11.83
N GLY A 43 -9.53 -15.23 -11.50
CA GLY A 43 -10.65 -15.88 -10.83
C GLY A 43 -10.29 -16.44 -9.45
N ILE A 44 -9.32 -15.84 -8.77
CA ILE A 44 -8.87 -16.26 -7.45
C ILE A 44 -9.74 -15.53 -6.40
N GLU A 45 -10.41 -16.31 -5.57
CA GLU A 45 -11.16 -15.80 -4.42
C GLU A 45 -10.43 -16.12 -3.11
N PRO A 46 -10.39 -15.18 -2.17
CA PRO A 46 -9.82 -15.44 -0.85
C PRO A 46 -10.68 -16.45 -0.09
N ILE A 47 -10.06 -17.39 0.64
CA ILE A 47 -10.74 -18.39 1.48
C ILE A 47 -11.76 -17.74 2.43
N ASN A 48 -11.40 -16.59 3.00
CA ASN A 48 -12.32 -15.77 3.80
C ASN A 48 -12.62 -14.48 3.05
N SER A 49 -13.89 -14.10 3.00
CA SER A 49 -14.30 -12.83 2.40
C SER A 49 -13.61 -11.65 3.06
N VAL A 50 -12.83 -10.93 2.26
CA VAL A 50 -12.12 -9.71 2.70
C VAL A 50 -12.81 -8.49 2.13
N LYS A 51 -13.32 -7.63 3.01
CA LYS A 51 -13.96 -6.35 2.60
C LYS A 51 -12.99 -5.48 1.80
N PHE A 52 -13.53 -4.60 0.97
CA PHE A 52 -12.73 -3.59 0.27
C PHE A 52 -11.94 -2.71 1.24
N PHE A 53 -10.81 -2.21 0.78
CA PHE A 53 -9.87 -1.42 1.58
C PHE A 53 -10.55 -0.24 2.29
N GLN A 54 -11.36 0.54 1.56
CA GLN A 54 -12.09 1.68 2.12
C GLN A 54 -13.09 1.27 3.19
N ASP A 55 -13.77 0.12 3.03
CA ASP A 55 -14.76 -0.36 4.00
C ASP A 55 -14.07 -0.85 5.28
N ARG A 56 -12.90 -1.49 5.16
CA ARG A 56 -12.09 -1.87 6.32
C ARG A 56 -11.67 -0.65 7.13
N ILE A 57 -11.22 0.41 6.46
CA ILE A 57 -10.84 1.67 7.10
C ILE A 57 -12.04 2.33 7.77
N LYS A 58 -13.18 2.42 7.09
CA LYS A 58 -14.42 2.95 7.69
C LYS A 58 -14.83 2.19 8.96
N ILE A 59 -14.78 0.85 8.91
CA ILE A 59 -15.11 0.01 10.05
C ILE A 59 -14.12 0.24 11.19
N TRP A 60 -12.82 0.29 10.89
CA TRP A 60 -11.78 0.57 11.88
C TRP A 60 -12.01 1.92 12.54
N ASN A 61 -12.11 2.97 11.75
CA ASN A 61 -12.27 4.35 12.23
C ASN A 61 -13.56 4.58 13.03
N LYS A 62 -14.61 3.79 12.78
CA LYS A 62 -15.85 3.83 13.57
C LYS A 62 -15.69 3.21 14.96
N ASN A 63 -14.80 2.23 15.10
CA ASN A 63 -14.67 1.42 16.30
C ASN A 63 -13.41 1.71 17.12
N GLN A 64 -12.55 2.61 16.64
CA GLN A 64 -11.28 2.97 17.29
C GLN A 64 -11.19 4.48 17.50
N ASN A 65 -10.50 4.89 18.57
CA ASN A 65 -10.25 6.30 18.86
C ASN A 65 -9.21 6.91 17.89
N ASN A 66 -8.24 6.11 17.46
CA ASN A 66 -7.19 6.51 16.53
C ASN A 66 -7.57 6.09 15.13
N GLN A 67 -7.66 7.06 14.23
CA GLN A 67 -8.11 6.85 12.86
C GLN A 67 -6.94 6.57 11.94
N ILE A 68 -7.20 5.78 10.90
CA ILE A 68 -6.30 5.56 9.77
C ILE A 68 -6.75 6.45 8.62
N SER A 69 -5.89 7.36 8.17
CA SER A 69 -6.06 8.09 6.92
C SER A 69 -5.58 7.23 5.74
N TYR A 70 -6.12 7.46 4.54
CA TYR A 70 -5.70 6.65 3.40
C TYR A 70 -5.77 7.38 2.06
N LEU A 71 -5.01 6.86 1.09
CA LEU A 71 -5.12 7.23 -0.31
C LEU A 71 -4.93 5.98 -1.19
N ILE A 72 -5.76 5.84 -2.23
CA ILE A 72 -5.56 4.83 -3.28
C ILE A 72 -4.74 5.48 -4.39
N THR A 73 -3.48 5.07 -4.51
CA THR A 73 -2.56 5.56 -5.55
C THR A 73 -1.42 4.59 -5.78
N ASP A 74 -0.75 4.72 -6.91
CA ASP A 74 0.41 3.93 -7.29
C ASP A 74 1.71 4.69 -6.96
N LEU A 75 2.76 3.98 -6.51
CA LEU A 75 4.10 4.53 -6.29
C LEU A 75 4.78 4.98 -7.58
N LEU A 76 4.31 4.50 -8.73
CA LEU A 76 4.72 5.01 -10.04
C LEU A 76 4.24 6.44 -10.29
N ASN A 77 3.22 6.90 -9.58
CA ASN A 77 2.81 8.31 -9.59
C ASN A 77 3.70 9.15 -8.66
N TYR A 78 4.90 9.47 -9.14
CA TYR A 78 5.91 10.22 -8.40
C TYR A 78 5.39 11.56 -7.84
N LYS A 79 4.54 12.27 -8.60
CA LYS A 79 3.96 13.56 -8.15
C LYS A 79 3.09 13.37 -6.92
N THR A 80 2.20 12.39 -6.95
CA THR A 80 1.31 12.10 -5.80
C THR A 80 2.12 11.61 -4.60
N LEU A 81 3.14 10.79 -4.82
CA LEU A 81 4.03 10.34 -3.75
C LEU A 81 4.77 11.51 -3.07
N CYS A 82 5.31 12.44 -3.85
CA CYS A 82 5.90 13.67 -3.33
C CYS A 82 4.89 14.49 -2.52
N GLN A 83 3.64 14.59 -2.97
CA GLN A 83 2.59 15.32 -2.26
C GLN A 83 2.29 14.67 -0.90
N ILE A 84 2.16 13.33 -0.85
CA ILE A 84 1.96 12.58 0.40
C ILE A 84 3.09 12.89 1.39
N LEU A 85 4.34 12.80 0.95
CA LEU A 85 5.49 13.05 1.83
C LEU A 85 5.55 14.50 2.31
N SER A 86 5.25 15.46 1.44
CA SER A 86 5.20 16.90 1.79
C SER A 86 4.12 17.20 2.81
N ASP A 87 2.93 16.67 2.65
CA ASP A 87 1.75 16.99 3.47
C ASP A 87 1.74 16.20 4.77
N PHE A 88 1.95 14.90 4.70
CA PHE A 88 1.89 14.03 5.87
C PHE A 88 3.18 14.10 6.71
N ARG A 89 4.35 14.27 6.08
CA ARG A 89 5.68 14.30 6.73
C ARG A 89 5.90 13.09 7.65
N PRO A 90 5.92 11.87 7.11
CA PRO A 90 6.09 10.68 7.94
C PRO A 90 7.46 10.67 8.63
N GLU A 91 7.48 10.24 9.89
CA GLU A 91 8.71 9.96 10.64
C GLU A 91 9.25 8.55 10.33
N THR A 92 8.35 7.67 9.88
CA THR A 92 8.68 6.29 9.49
C THR A 92 7.85 5.88 8.27
N ILE A 93 8.49 5.18 7.35
CA ILE A 93 7.83 4.59 6.17
C ILE A 93 8.02 3.07 6.22
N ILE A 94 6.90 2.34 6.13
CA ILE A 94 6.89 0.88 6.04
C ILE A 94 6.42 0.50 4.64
N HIS A 95 7.26 -0.21 3.89
CA HIS A 95 7.02 -0.50 2.50
C HIS A 95 6.78 -2.00 2.24
N TYR A 96 5.53 -2.33 1.91
CA TYR A 96 5.07 -3.66 1.49
C TYR A 96 4.46 -3.65 0.08
N ALA A 97 4.53 -2.51 -0.64
CA ALA A 97 3.88 -2.35 -1.94
C ALA A 97 4.69 -2.99 -3.08
N GLU A 98 4.97 -4.27 -2.94
CA GLU A 98 5.71 -5.07 -3.92
C GLU A 98 4.80 -6.12 -4.57
N GLN A 99 5.09 -6.47 -5.82
CA GLN A 99 4.52 -7.66 -6.46
C GLN A 99 5.39 -8.88 -6.07
N PRO A 100 4.93 -9.74 -5.14
CA PRO A 100 5.78 -10.79 -4.57
C PRO A 100 5.71 -12.12 -5.30
N SER A 101 4.78 -12.28 -6.26
CA SER A 101 4.51 -13.59 -6.88
C SER A 101 5.49 -13.90 -8.01
N ALA A 102 6.40 -14.83 -7.77
CA ALA A 102 7.28 -15.37 -8.80
C ALA A 102 6.52 -16.01 -9.97
N PRO A 103 5.50 -16.87 -9.76
CA PRO A 103 4.70 -17.41 -10.86
C PRO A 103 4.04 -16.33 -11.72
N TYR A 104 3.53 -15.27 -11.12
CA TYR A 104 2.96 -14.14 -11.86
C TYR A 104 4.02 -13.42 -12.71
N SER A 105 5.15 -13.06 -12.11
CA SER A 105 6.21 -12.31 -12.79
C SER A 105 6.88 -13.09 -13.93
N MET A 106 6.77 -14.41 -13.92
CA MET A 106 7.37 -15.31 -14.92
C MET A 106 6.36 -15.84 -15.96
N ALA A 107 5.09 -15.47 -15.86
CA ALA A 107 4.05 -15.99 -16.73
C ALA A 107 4.19 -15.52 -18.20
N ASP A 108 4.56 -14.26 -18.39
CA ASP A 108 4.83 -13.65 -19.68
C ASP A 108 5.66 -12.35 -19.54
N ARG A 109 6.08 -11.80 -20.71
CA ARG A 109 6.90 -10.56 -20.74
C ARG A 109 6.19 -9.36 -20.11
N GLU A 110 4.88 -9.22 -20.31
CA GLU A 110 4.13 -8.06 -19.81
C GLU A 110 4.10 -8.05 -18.29
N LYS A 111 3.86 -9.22 -17.68
CA LYS A 111 3.87 -9.40 -16.23
C LYS A 111 5.27 -9.25 -15.63
N ALA A 112 6.29 -9.72 -16.35
CA ALA A 112 7.68 -9.47 -15.95
C ALA A 112 8.00 -7.98 -15.94
N VAL A 113 7.64 -7.24 -16.98
CA VAL A 113 7.83 -5.78 -17.08
C VAL A 113 7.04 -5.06 -16.00
N PHE A 114 5.77 -5.41 -15.80
CA PHE A 114 4.94 -4.86 -14.72
C PHE A 114 5.62 -5.04 -13.35
N THR A 115 6.12 -6.23 -13.07
CA THR A 115 6.79 -6.53 -11.79
C THR A 115 8.03 -5.66 -11.60
N GLN A 116 8.88 -5.51 -12.62
CA GLN A 116 10.06 -4.65 -12.55
C GLN A 116 9.68 -3.17 -12.36
N HIS A 117 8.69 -2.67 -13.08
CA HIS A 117 8.21 -1.30 -12.88
C HIS A 117 7.68 -1.09 -11.46
N ASN A 118 6.84 -2.00 -10.98
CA ASN A 118 6.30 -1.90 -9.62
C ASN A 118 7.42 -1.93 -8.57
N ASN A 119 8.28 -2.94 -8.62
CA ASN A 119 9.22 -3.23 -7.55
C ASN A 119 10.50 -2.37 -7.63
N VAL A 120 11.00 -2.07 -8.82
CA VAL A 120 12.24 -1.30 -8.99
C VAL A 120 11.95 0.19 -9.15
N ILE A 121 11.09 0.57 -10.11
CA ILE A 121 10.82 1.98 -10.36
C ILE A 121 10.00 2.60 -9.22
N GLY A 122 9.05 1.85 -8.65
CA GLY A 122 8.31 2.28 -7.46
C GLY A 122 9.23 2.60 -6.29
N ASN A 123 10.22 1.73 -6.00
CA ASN A 123 11.23 1.95 -4.98
C ASN A 123 12.14 3.16 -5.29
N LEU A 124 12.59 3.31 -6.53
CA LEU A 124 13.38 4.49 -6.93
C LEU A 124 12.59 5.79 -6.71
N ASN A 125 11.31 5.81 -7.10
CA ASN A 125 10.45 6.96 -6.86
C ASN A 125 10.35 7.28 -5.37
N LEU A 126 10.15 6.27 -4.52
CA LEU A 126 10.07 6.45 -3.08
C LEU A 126 11.37 7.05 -2.51
N LEU A 127 12.52 6.47 -2.85
CA LEU A 127 13.82 6.93 -2.36
C LEU A 127 14.14 8.37 -2.79
N PHE A 128 13.85 8.73 -4.05
CA PHE A 128 14.04 10.09 -4.53
C PHE A 128 13.03 11.08 -3.93
N ALA A 129 11.80 10.65 -3.66
CA ALA A 129 10.82 11.47 -2.97
C ALA A 129 11.23 11.73 -1.51
N ILE A 130 11.71 10.71 -0.77
CA ILE A 130 12.24 10.86 0.60
C ILE A 130 13.43 11.82 0.63
N LYS A 131 14.35 11.71 -0.35
CA LYS A 131 15.52 12.61 -0.42
C LYS A 131 15.14 14.08 -0.62
N LYS A 132 13.97 14.33 -1.18
CA LYS A 132 13.48 15.67 -1.49
C LYS A 132 12.81 16.35 -0.28
N TYR A 133 12.20 15.59 0.61
CA TYR A 133 11.42 16.05 1.77
C TYR A 133 11.97 15.51 3.10
#